data_7076844e0ee0ad2af2848663acb4ef10
#
_entry.id   7076844e0ee0ad2af2848663acb4ef10
#
_cell.length_a   1.000
_cell.length_b   1.000
_cell.length_c   1.000
_cell.angle_alpha   90.00
_cell.angle_beta   90.00
_cell.angle_gamma   90.00
#
_symmetry.space_group_name_H-M   'P 1'
#
loop_
_entity.id
_entity.type
_entity.pdbx_description
1 polymer ?
#
loop_
_entity_poly.entity_id
_entity_poly.type
_entity_poly.pdbx_seq_one_letter_code
_entity_poly.pdbx_strand_id
1 'polypeptide(L)'
;MSIQVKLGGHSFSADKIVVAEDVERVEFIIDTPRVTLAPCEEIALDTASELLRLVGKPCRINEQSVCSELQSDIVAVMAIDNQALNAIIERWGSRASFSSPLLDMRHSEENCLTIDVADKVSYLRLFNNGLQRAEAFDATTPEDTLYLVNEWLGNDKTTPIYIKGGKECAKLLRKYYKQVICE
;
A
#
# COMPACT_ATOMS: atom_id res chain seq x y z
N MET A 1 -23.67 -2.27 -1.09
CA MET A 1 -22.60 -2.66 -2.03
C MET A 1 -21.38 -1.79 -1.71
N SER A 2 -20.18 -2.35 -1.58
CA SER A 2 -18.95 -1.57 -1.41
C SER A 2 -18.10 -1.67 -2.68
N ILE A 3 -17.40 -0.61 -3.02
CA ILE A 3 -16.48 -0.54 -4.15
C ILE A 3 -15.13 -0.01 -3.68
N GLN A 4 -14.08 -0.49 -4.35
CA GLN A 4 -12.70 -0.03 -4.11
C GLN A 4 -12.27 0.92 -5.22
N VAL A 5 -11.64 2.03 -4.83
CA VAL A 5 -11.10 3.03 -5.75
C VAL A 5 -9.62 3.23 -5.46
N LYS A 6 -8.77 3.01 -6.46
CA LYS A 6 -7.33 3.29 -6.33
C LYS A 6 -7.04 4.75 -6.60
N LEU A 7 -6.27 5.36 -5.72
CA LEU A 7 -5.83 6.74 -5.82
C LEU A 7 -4.30 6.80 -5.88
N GLY A 8 -3.76 7.19 -7.03
CA GLY A 8 -2.34 7.53 -7.15
C GLY A 8 -2.07 8.91 -6.53
N GLY A 9 -1.01 9.00 -5.71
CA GLY A 9 -0.74 10.04 -4.71
C GLY A 9 -0.63 11.50 -5.13
N HIS A 10 -0.86 11.91 -6.39
CA HIS A 10 -0.61 13.30 -6.81
C HIS A 10 -1.64 13.95 -7.73
N SER A 11 -2.67 13.24 -8.16
CA SER A 11 -3.70 13.86 -9.01
C SER A 11 -5.04 13.14 -8.88
N PHE A 12 -5.74 13.45 -7.84
CA PHE A 12 -7.10 13.01 -7.64
C PHE A 12 -8.08 14.08 -8.13
N SER A 13 -9.03 13.68 -8.98
CA SER A 13 -10.21 14.50 -9.29
C SER A 13 -11.44 13.70 -8.89
N ALA A 14 -12.11 14.13 -7.83
CA ALA A 14 -13.34 13.50 -7.33
C ALA A 14 -14.41 13.37 -8.41
N ASP A 15 -14.42 14.32 -9.36
CA ASP A 15 -15.40 14.37 -10.44
C ASP A 15 -15.27 13.22 -11.45
N LYS A 16 -14.09 12.59 -11.51
CA LYS A 16 -13.82 11.45 -12.42
C LYS A 16 -14.23 10.12 -11.85
N ILE A 17 -14.55 10.04 -10.56
CA ILE A 17 -14.99 8.79 -9.93
C ILE A 17 -16.50 8.66 -10.11
N VAL A 18 -16.88 7.79 -11.01
CA VAL A 18 -18.29 7.42 -11.21
C VAL A 18 -18.61 6.30 -10.24
N VAL A 19 -19.32 6.63 -9.17
CA VAL A 19 -19.86 5.68 -8.19
C VAL A 19 -21.36 5.66 -8.32
N ALA A 20 -21.97 4.47 -8.40
CA ALA A 20 -23.42 4.35 -8.44
C ALA A 20 -24.06 4.94 -7.16
N GLU A 21 -25.24 5.52 -7.27
CA GLU A 21 -25.90 6.23 -6.14
C GLU A 21 -26.27 5.32 -4.96
N ASP A 22 -26.45 4.03 -5.23
CA ASP A 22 -26.82 2.99 -4.24
C ASP A 22 -25.63 2.37 -3.49
N VAL A 23 -24.41 2.91 -3.67
CA VAL A 23 -23.22 2.43 -2.98
C VAL A 23 -23.22 2.93 -1.53
N GLU A 24 -23.30 1.98 -0.62
CA GLU A 24 -23.30 2.25 0.82
C GLU A 24 -21.93 2.70 1.35
N ARG A 25 -20.85 2.17 0.77
CA ARG A 25 -19.48 2.39 1.24
C ARG A 25 -18.48 2.39 0.10
N VAL A 26 -17.53 3.31 0.16
CA VAL A 26 -16.43 3.43 -0.82
C VAL A 26 -15.10 3.33 -0.09
N GLU A 27 -14.31 2.31 -0.42
CA GLU A 27 -12.96 2.14 0.09
C GLU A 27 -11.96 2.74 -0.89
N PHE A 28 -11.17 3.70 -0.41
CA PHE A 28 -10.12 4.35 -1.18
C PHE A 28 -8.77 3.71 -0.85
N ILE A 29 -8.20 3.00 -1.83
CA ILE A 29 -6.86 2.42 -1.73
C ILE A 29 -5.86 3.52 -2.11
N ILE A 30 -5.08 3.96 -1.13
CA ILE A 30 -4.12 5.05 -1.30
C ILE A 30 -2.77 4.50 -1.75
N ASP A 31 -2.37 4.85 -2.99
CA ASP A 31 -1.06 4.53 -3.52
C ASP A 31 -0.05 5.62 -3.12
N THR A 32 0.68 5.39 -2.04
CA THR A 32 1.70 6.31 -1.50
C THR A 32 2.88 5.55 -0.92
N PRO A 33 4.13 6.00 -1.10
CA PRO A 33 5.28 5.42 -0.41
C PRO A 33 5.32 5.81 1.07
N ARG A 34 4.58 6.86 1.47
CA ARG A 34 4.46 7.33 2.85
C ARG A 34 3.33 6.61 3.56
N VAL A 35 3.58 5.34 3.83
CA VAL A 35 2.67 4.45 4.56
C VAL A 35 3.47 3.55 5.49
N THR A 36 2.90 3.22 6.63
CA THR A 36 3.41 2.20 7.55
C THR A 36 2.26 1.40 8.12
N LEU A 37 2.56 0.18 8.57
CA LEU A 37 1.64 -0.62 9.36
C LEU A 37 1.97 -0.46 10.84
N ALA A 38 0.96 -0.45 11.68
CA ALA A 38 1.12 -0.43 13.12
C ALA A 38 0.03 -1.27 13.82
N PRO A 39 0.31 -1.78 15.03
CA PRO A 39 -0.72 -2.38 15.86
C PRO A 39 -1.83 -1.37 16.16
N CYS A 40 -3.06 -1.83 16.10
CA CYS A 40 -4.25 -1.01 16.35
C CYS A 40 -4.24 -0.34 17.73
N GLU A 41 -3.73 -1.05 18.73
CA GLU A 41 -3.67 -0.58 20.14
C GLU A 41 -2.72 0.62 20.33
N GLU A 42 -1.78 0.84 19.41
CA GLU A 42 -0.76 1.88 19.50
C GLU A 42 -1.15 3.18 18.77
N ILE A 43 -2.30 3.20 18.08
CA ILE A 43 -2.69 4.35 17.27
C ILE A 43 -3.83 5.13 17.93
N ALA A 44 -3.51 6.31 18.44
CA ALA A 44 -4.48 7.38 18.55
C ALA A 44 -4.46 8.22 17.26
N LEU A 45 -5.62 8.68 16.80
CA LEU A 45 -5.74 9.44 15.53
C LEU A 45 -4.88 10.70 15.49
N ASP A 46 -4.61 11.30 16.64
CA ASP A 46 -3.75 12.47 16.81
C ASP A 46 -2.24 12.16 16.71
N THR A 47 -1.86 10.89 16.86
CA THR A 47 -0.46 10.44 16.78
C THR A 47 -0.07 9.85 15.43
N ALA A 48 -1.01 9.68 14.51
CA ALA A 48 -0.78 9.03 13.20
C ALA A 48 0.30 9.75 12.36
N SER A 49 0.30 11.08 12.32
CA SER A 49 1.31 11.86 11.60
C SER A 49 2.70 11.74 12.23
N GLU A 50 2.76 11.67 13.56
CA GLU A 50 4.00 11.48 14.30
C GLU A 50 4.59 10.10 14.04
N LEU A 51 3.76 9.05 13.95
CA LEU A 51 4.22 7.71 13.59
C LEU A 51 4.87 7.69 12.21
N LEU A 52 4.26 8.33 11.19
CA LEU A 52 4.88 8.47 9.87
C LEU A 52 6.23 9.20 9.95
N ARG A 53 6.34 10.22 10.77
CA ARG A 53 7.60 10.94 10.99
C ARG A 53 8.66 10.05 11.62
N LEU A 54 8.30 9.26 12.63
CA LEU A 54 9.22 8.35 13.34
C LEU A 54 9.79 7.26 12.43
N VAL A 55 9.00 6.75 11.47
CA VAL A 55 9.47 5.76 10.49
C VAL A 55 10.14 6.38 9.27
N GLY A 56 10.46 7.68 9.30
CA GLY A 56 11.15 8.37 8.21
C GLY A 56 10.28 8.70 6.99
N LYS A 57 8.95 8.67 7.13
CA LYS A 57 7.97 8.90 6.06
C LYS A 57 7.02 10.08 6.36
N PRO A 58 7.52 11.25 6.76
CA PRO A 58 6.68 12.37 7.20
C PRO A 58 5.72 12.83 6.10
N CYS A 59 4.53 13.28 6.51
CA CYS A 59 3.63 14.00 5.62
C CYS A 59 4.31 15.26 5.05
N ARG A 60 4.06 15.55 3.80
CA ARG A 60 4.47 16.82 3.17
C ARG A 60 3.55 17.95 3.63
N ILE A 61 3.91 19.19 3.28
CA ILE A 61 3.17 20.40 3.70
C ILE A 61 1.70 20.41 3.26
N ASN A 62 1.42 19.77 2.12
CA ASN A 62 0.07 19.65 1.54
C ASN A 62 -0.58 18.29 1.81
N GLU A 63 -0.04 17.52 2.75
CA GLU A 63 -0.53 16.19 3.10
C GLU A 63 -0.93 16.13 4.57
N GLN A 64 -1.83 15.20 4.86
CA GLN A 64 -2.17 14.80 6.22
C GLN A 64 -2.24 13.27 6.31
N SER A 65 -2.20 12.76 7.53
CA SER A 65 -2.30 11.33 7.79
C SER A 65 -3.75 10.87 7.87
N VAL A 66 -4.01 9.71 7.28
CA VAL A 66 -5.27 8.96 7.46
C VAL A 66 -4.94 7.55 7.89
N CYS A 67 -5.86 6.92 8.62
CA CYS A 67 -5.76 5.52 9.02
C CYS A 67 -6.73 4.68 8.20
N SER A 68 -6.34 3.42 7.94
CA SER A 68 -7.29 2.43 7.42
C SER A 68 -8.32 2.06 8.49
N GLU A 69 -9.40 1.40 8.06
CA GLU A 69 -10.30 0.77 9.00
C GLU A 69 -9.63 -0.39 9.74
N LEU A 70 -10.11 -0.63 10.95
CA LEU A 70 -9.74 -1.77 11.78
C LEU A 70 -10.35 -3.04 11.18
N GLN A 71 -9.63 -3.74 10.32
CA GLN A 71 -10.02 -5.05 9.80
C GLN A 71 -9.32 -6.21 10.52
N SER A 72 -8.30 -5.88 11.31
CA SER A 72 -7.48 -6.80 12.09
C SER A 72 -6.78 -6.00 13.19
N ASP A 73 -5.89 -6.64 13.92
CA ASP A 73 -5.05 -5.98 14.92
C ASP A 73 -4.02 -4.99 14.31
N ILE A 74 -4.02 -4.84 12.98
CA ILE A 74 -3.08 -4.00 12.22
C ILE A 74 -3.84 -2.92 11.47
N VAL A 75 -3.32 -1.69 11.54
CA VAL A 75 -3.81 -0.51 10.84
C VAL A 75 -2.72 0.02 9.92
N ALA A 76 -3.09 0.44 8.70
CA ALA A 76 -2.22 1.22 7.85
C ALA A 76 -2.39 2.71 8.15
N VAL A 77 -1.28 3.39 8.43
CA VAL A 77 -1.22 4.86 8.52
C VAL A 77 -0.59 5.39 7.25
N MET A 78 -1.29 6.28 6.55
CA MET A 78 -0.92 6.74 5.21
C MET A 78 -0.96 8.26 5.12
N ALA A 79 -0.05 8.83 4.31
CA ALA A 79 -0.15 10.23 3.92
C ALA A 79 -1.05 10.36 2.67
N ILE A 80 -1.95 11.32 2.69
CA ILE A 80 -2.83 11.67 1.57
C ILE A 80 -2.78 13.18 1.31
N ASP A 81 -2.87 13.58 0.06
CA ASP A 81 -2.98 15.00 -0.32
C ASP A 81 -4.25 15.65 0.25
N ASN A 82 -4.14 16.86 0.79
CA ASN A 82 -5.24 17.57 1.44
C ASN A 82 -6.42 17.85 0.48
N GLN A 83 -6.15 18.17 -0.76
CA GLN A 83 -7.21 18.43 -1.75
C GLN A 83 -7.95 17.14 -2.06
N ALA A 84 -7.22 16.03 -2.23
CA ALA A 84 -7.80 14.72 -2.46
C ALA A 84 -8.69 14.29 -1.29
N LEU A 85 -8.20 14.42 -0.06
CA LEU A 85 -8.95 14.06 1.13
C LEU A 85 -10.22 14.91 1.28
N ASN A 86 -10.13 16.25 1.13
CA ASN A 86 -11.28 17.14 1.22
C ASN A 86 -12.34 16.77 0.19
N ALA A 87 -11.95 16.53 -1.08
CA ALA A 87 -12.88 16.12 -2.12
C ALA A 87 -13.58 14.77 -1.83
N ILE A 88 -12.84 13.82 -1.23
CA ILE A 88 -13.42 12.54 -0.78
C ILE A 88 -14.45 12.78 0.33
N ILE A 89 -14.07 13.53 1.36
CA ILE A 89 -14.95 13.77 2.53
C ILE A 89 -16.18 14.58 2.14
N GLU A 90 -16.05 15.60 1.30
CA GLU A 90 -17.18 16.38 0.79
C GLU A 90 -18.21 15.51 0.04
N ARG A 91 -17.73 14.55 -0.74
CA ARG A 91 -18.61 13.73 -1.60
C ARG A 91 -19.17 12.50 -0.89
N TRP A 92 -18.37 11.80 -0.08
CA TRP A 92 -18.77 10.52 0.53
C TRP A 92 -18.93 10.58 2.05
N GLY A 93 -18.34 11.57 2.72
CA GLY A 93 -18.47 11.73 4.17
C GLY A 93 -18.12 10.45 4.92
N SER A 94 -19.00 10.02 5.80
CA SER A 94 -18.84 8.79 6.61
C SER A 94 -18.93 7.48 5.80
N ARG A 95 -19.25 7.54 4.51
CA ARG A 95 -19.23 6.37 3.61
C ARG A 95 -17.84 6.08 3.03
N ALA A 96 -16.90 7.03 3.17
CA ALA A 96 -15.52 6.85 2.75
C ALA A 96 -14.74 6.07 3.80
N SER A 97 -13.94 5.11 3.36
CA SER A 97 -12.90 4.46 4.15
C SER A 97 -11.61 4.44 3.37
N PHE A 98 -10.49 4.23 4.07
CA PHE A 98 -9.16 4.25 3.47
C PHE A 98 -8.46 2.91 3.67
N SER A 99 -7.65 2.52 2.69
CA SER A 99 -6.88 1.28 2.72
C SER A 99 -5.53 1.45 2.01
N SER A 100 -4.64 0.49 2.20
CA SER A 100 -3.32 0.44 1.58
C SER A 100 -3.07 -0.92 0.95
N PRO A 101 -2.31 -1.01 -0.17
CA PRO A 101 -1.84 -2.28 -0.68
C PRO A 101 -1.04 -3.10 0.35
N LEU A 102 -0.43 -2.46 1.38
CA LEU A 102 0.28 -3.18 2.45
C LEU A 102 -0.64 -4.08 3.30
N LEU A 103 -1.95 -3.83 3.31
CA LEU A 103 -2.94 -4.64 4.05
C LEU A 103 -3.41 -5.89 3.29
N ASP A 104 -2.89 -6.16 2.10
CA ASP A 104 -3.23 -7.38 1.38
C ASP A 104 -2.54 -8.60 2.01
N MET A 105 -3.29 -9.40 2.78
CA MET A 105 -2.81 -10.55 3.53
C MET A 105 -3.17 -11.90 2.88
N ARG A 106 -3.48 -11.93 1.57
CA ARG A 106 -3.90 -13.15 0.87
C ARG A 106 -2.91 -14.32 0.98
N HIS A 107 -1.62 -14.03 1.14
CA HIS A 107 -0.53 -15.01 1.27
C HIS A 107 0.01 -15.14 2.70
N SER A 108 -0.74 -14.70 3.72
CA SER A 108 -0.25 -14.63 5.11
C SER A 108 0.15 -15.99 5.71
N GLU A 109 -0.42 -17.08 5.23
CA GLU A 109 -0.10 -18.45 5.70
C GLU A 109 1.07 -19.10 4.93
N GLU A 110 1.62 -18.41 3.91
CA GLU A 110 2.68 -18.92 3.07
C GLU A 110 4.06 -18.44 3.53
N ASN A 111 5.12 -19.05 2.96
CA ASN A 111 6.47 -18.50 3.02
C ASN A 111 6.81 -17.90 1.65
N CYS A 112 6.63 -16.59 1.50
CA CYS A 112 6.78 -15.93 0.23
C CYS A 112 7.05 -14.42 0.37
N LEU A 113 7.48 -13.81 -0.72
CA LEU A 113 7.51 -12.36 -0.90
C LEU A 113 6.38 -11.95 -1.85
N THR A 114 5.55 -11.00 -1.47
CA THR A 114 4.57 -10.39 -2.36
C THR A 114 4.97 -8.97 -2.72
N ILE A 115 4.72 -8.58 -3.96
CA ILE A 115 5.06 -7.27 -4.51
C ILE A 115 3.85 -6.72 -5.27
N ASP A 116 3.33 -5.57 -4.82
CA ASP A 116 2.39 -4.78 -5.62
C ASP A 116 3.15 -3.61 -6.24
N VAL A 117 3.17 -3.53 -7.56
CA VAL A 117 3.78 -2.42 -8.30
C VAL A 117 2.68 -1.47 -8.76
N ALA A 118 2.66 -0.30 -8.19
CA ALA A 118 1.84 0.83 -8.61
C ALA A 118 2.70 1.88 -9.35
N ASP A 119 2.10 2.99 -9.78
CA ASP A 119 2.86 4.06 -10.42
C ASP A 119 3.88 4.65 -9.42
N LYS A 120 5.17 4.43 -9.68
CA LYS A 120 6.32 4.90 -8.88
C LYS A 120 6.40 4.40 -7.44
N VAL A 121 5.59 3.41 -7.06
CA VAL A 121 5.61 2.82 -5.72
C VAL A 121 5.63 1.31 -5.83
N SER A 122 6.49 0.65 -5.06
CA SER A 122 6.46 -0.79 -4.85
C SER A 122 6.17 -1.10 -3.39
N TYR A 123 5.17 -1.94 -3.17
CA TYR A 123 4.78 -2.45 -1.84
C TYR A 123 5.29 -3.87 -1.69
N LEU A 124 6.17 -4.09 -0.74
CA LEU A 124 6.76 -5.38 -0.45
C LEU A 124 6.22 -5.91 0.88
N ARG A 125 5.83 -7.19 0.90
CA ARG A 125 5.43 -7.90 2.12
C ARG A 125 6.10 -9.26 2.13
N LEU A 126 6.86 -9.54 3.18
CA LEU A 126 7.51 -10.82 3.41
C LEU A 126 6.68 -11.60 4.42
N PHE A 127 6.28 -12.80 4.04
CA PHE A 127 5.53 -13.72 4.88
C PHE A 127 6.36 -14.97 5.23
N ASN A 128 6.19 -15.45 6.44
CA ASN A 128 6.67 -16.74 6.92
C ASN A 128 5.72 -17.20 8.03
N ASN A 129 4.62 -17.86 7.65
CA ASN A 129 3.49 -18.15 8.56
C ASN A 129 3.05 -16.90 9.34
N GLY A 130 2.75 -15.84 8.62
CA GLY A 130 2.43 -14.52 9.15
C GLY A 130 3.34 -13.44 8.57
N LEU A 131 2.89 -12.19 8.69
CA LEU A 131 3.63 -11.04 8.19
C LEU A 131 4.91 -10.82 9.01
N GLN A 132 6.06 -10.86 8.36
CA GLN A 132 7.36 -10.60 8.96
C GLN A 132 7.83 -9.16 8.72
N ARG A 133 7.62 -8.67 7.51
CA ARG A 133 8.02 -7.32 7.11
C ARG A 133 7.07 -6.80 6.03
N ALA A 134 6.68 -5.53 6.15
CA ALA A 134 5.90 -4.84 5.13
C ALA A 134 6.39 -3.41 4.98
N GLU A 135 6.63 -2.98 3.75
CA GLU A 135 7.09 -1.62 3.49
C GLU A 135 6.75 -1.17 2.08
N ALA A 136 6.52 0.14 1.92
CA ALA A 136 6.33 0.79 0.64
C ALA A 136 7.56 1.64 0.31
N PHE A 137 7.97 1.61 -0.94
CA PHE A 137 9.15 2.31 -1.44
C PHE A 137 8.82 3.13 -2.68
N ASP A 138 9.47 4.28 -2.82
CA ASP A 138 9.59 4.94 -4.11
C ASP A 138 10.40 4.03 -5.04
N ALA A 139 9.76 3.52 -6.08
CA ALA A 139 10.39 2.66 -7.08
C ALA A 139 9.93 3.09 -8.47
N THR A 140 10.78 3.80 -9.18
CA THR A 140 10.46 4.39 -10.49
C THR A 140 10.84 3.47 -11.65
N THR A 141 11.70 2.48 -11.39
CA THR A 141 12.21 1.54 -12.39
C THR A 141 12.08 0.09 -11.91
N PRO A 142 12.07 -0.89 -12.83
CA PRO A 142 12.15 -2.30 -12.46
C PRO A 142 13.41 -2.65 -11.67
N GLU A 143 14.51 -1.94 -11.91
CA GLU A 143 15.80 -2.12 -11.24
C GLU A 143 15.72 -1.69 -9.77
N ASP A 144 14.96 -0.64 -9.44
CA ASP A 144 14.71 -0.23 -8.05
C ASP A 144 14.01 -1.37 -7.30
N THR A 145 12.97 -1.96 -7.89
CA THR A 145 12.27 -3.10 -7.29
C THR A 145 13.20 -4.32 -7.12
N LEU A 146 14.02 -4.63 -8.13
CA LEU A 146 15.00 -5.72 -8.02
C LEU A 146 16.00 -5.47 -6.90
N TYR A 147 16.49 -4.24 -6.73
CA TYR A 147 17.39 -3.87 -5.65
C TYR A 147 16.75 -4.16 -4.28
N LEU A 148 15.51 -3.72 -4.07
CA LEU A 148 14.76 -3.94 -2.83
C LEU A 148 14.54 -5.43 -2.53
N VAL A 149 14.19 -6.21 -3.56
CA VAL A 149 14.02 -7.67 -3.43
C VAL A 149 15.34 -8.33 -3.05
N ASN A 150 16.46 -7.94 -3.64
CA ASN A 150 17.78 -8.44 -3.27
C ASN A 150 18.17 -8.06 -1.83
N GLU A 151 17.82 -6.85 -1.39
CA GLU A 151 18.05 -6.42 -0.01
C GLU A 151 17.26 -7.29 0.99
N TRP A 152 16.00 -7.62 0.69
CA TRP A 152 15.13 -8.37 1.57
C TRP A 152 15.41 -9.86 1.59
N LEU A 153 15.68 -10.48 0.44
CA LEU A 153 15.91 -11.92 0.31
C LEU A 153 17.41 -12.29 0.37
N GLY A 154 18.30 -11.33 0.18
CA GLY A 154 19.75 -11.61 0.17
C GLY A 154 20.13 -12.67 -0.85
N ASN A 155 20.73 -13.75 -0.37
CA ASN A 155 21.15 -14.88 -1.20
C ASN A 155 20.05 -15.92 -1.46
N ASP A 156 18.87 -15.79 -0.82
CA ASP A 156 17.77 -16.70 -1.08
C ASP A 156 17.15 -16.43 -2.44
N LYS A 157 17.29 -17.39 -3.35
CA LYS A 157 16.72 -17.35 -4.70
C LYS A 157 15.57 -18.35 -4.88
N THR A 158 15.13 -18.96 -3.78
CA THR A 158 14.12 -20.04 -3.79
C THR A 158 12.78 -19.61 -3.24
N THR A 159 12.74 -18.60 -2.38
CA THR A 159 11.48 -18.02 -1.88
C THR A 159 10.59 -17.60 -3.04
N PRO A 160 9.34 -18.09 -3.10
CA PRO A 160 8.37 -17.68 -4.11
C PRO A 160 8.11 -16.17 -4.05
N ILE A 161 8.02 -15.53 -5.22
CA ILE A 161 7.70 -14.11 -5.37
C ILE A 161 6.39 -14.00 -6.14
N TYR A 162 5.36 -13.48 -5.50
CA TYR A 162 4.10 -13.11 -6.14
C TYR A 162 4.15 -11.63 -6.49
N ILE A 163 3.90 -11.31 -7.76
CA ILE A 163 3.95 -9.92 -8.24
C ILE A 163 2.65 -9.53 -8.94
N LYS A 164 2.06 -8.44 -8.47
CA LYS A 164 0.88 -7.81 -9.05
C LYS A 164 1.25 -6.48 -9.69
N GLY A 165 0.79 -6.25 -10.91
CA GLY A 165 1.25 -5.12 -11.71
C GLY A 165 2.69 -5.34 -12.22
N GLY A 166 3.31 -4.31 -12.79
CA GLY A 166 4.74 -4.29 -13.10
C GLY A 166 5.29 -5.43 -13.97
N LYS A 167 4.73 -5.66 -15.17
CA LYS A 167 5.17 -6.74 -16.08
C LYS A 167 6.69 -6.74 -16.34
N GLU A 168 7.30 -5.58 -16.46
CA GLU A 168 8.74 -5.45 -16.69
C GLU A 168 9.54 -5.82 -15.43
N CYS A 169 9.04 -5.48 -14.23
CA CYS A 169 9.63 -5.95 -12.97
C CYS A 169 9.61 -7.47 -12.88
N ALA A 170 8.48 -8.11 -13.18
CA ALA A 170 8.37 -9.57 -13.18
C ALA A 170 9.35 -10.23 -14.17
N LYS A 171 9.48 -9.66 -15.36
CA LYS A 171 10.43 -10.14 -16.39
C LYS A 171 11.88 -10.01 -15.91
N LEU A 172 12.21 -8.91 -15.24
CA LEU A 172 13.54 -8.69 -14.69
C LEU A 172 13.83 -9.68 -13.54
N LEU A 173 12.91 -9.81 -12.58
CA LEU A 173 13.05 -10.71 -11.42
C LEU A 173 13.25 -12.18 -11.83
N ARG A 174 12.57 -12.65 -12.88
CA ARG A 174 12.74 -14.03 -13.43
C ARG A 174 14.15 -14.37 -13.89
N LYS A 175 15.01 -13.37 -14.12
CA LYS A 175 16.43 -13.60 -14.45
C LYS A 175 17.26 -14.00 -13.23
N TYR A 176 16.79 -13.68 -12.04
CA TYR A 176 17.54 -13.80 -10.78
C TYR A 176 16.90 -14.76 -9.78
N TYR A 177 15.56 -14.95 -9.84
CA TYR A 177 14.78 -15.75 -8.91
C TYR A 177 14.08 -16.89 -9.63
N LYS A 178 13.99 -18.07 -8.98
CA LYS A 178 13.46 -19.30 -9.60
C LYS A 178 11.93 -19.29 -9.74
N GLN A 179 11.24 -18.69 -8.80
CA GLN A 179 9.78 -18.72 -8.71
C GLN A 179 9.23 -17.29 -8.67
N VAL A 180 8.85 -16.76 -9.83
CA VAL A 180 8.19 -15.44 -9.95
C VAL A 180 6.85 -15.64 -10.64
N ILE A 181 5.77 -15.44 -9.89
CA ILE A 181 4.38 -15.68 -10.25
C ILE A 181 3.71 -14.32 -10.44
N CYS A 182 3.06 -14.09 -11.58
CA CYS A 182 2.27 -12.88 -11.84
C CYS A 182 0.82 -13.14 -11.45
N GLU A 183 0.22 -12.17 -10.74
CA GLU A 183 -1.18 -12.13 -10.38
C GLU A 183 -1.97 -11.12 -11.20
#